data_801569a3b142914002758098d40fdc80
#
_entry.id   801569a3b142914002758098d40fdc80
#
_cell.length_a   1.000
_cell.length_b   1.000
_cell.length_c   1.000
_cell.angle_alpha   90.00
_cell.angle_beta   90.00
_cell.angle_gamma   90.00
#
_symmetry.space_group_name_H-M   'P 1'
#
loop_
_entity.id
_entity.type
_entity.pdbx_description
1 polymer ?
#
loop_
_entity_poly.entity_id
_entity_poly.type
_entity_poly.pdbx_seq_one_letter_code
_entity_poly.pdbx_strand_id
1 'polypeptide(L)'
;MQKNPRYLLETFRAVKDLEPESVLCYVGDGPMEGEIRQHAEELGILPDIVFTGQVPNPQDYLCAFDCFLLPSLFEGLGFVVIESACSGLVCFASDVIPEEARVCDLVRTFSLSEKPEAVAKRIVSQRQDPAVRAGQGERLRELGYDFASQKRQVEAIYTGERSL
;
A
#
# COMPACT_ATOMS: atom_id res chain seq x y z
N MET A 1 -8.34 1.16 15.47
CA MET A 1 -7.87 1.97 14.31
C MET A 1 -6.68 1.33 13.60
N GLN A 2 -6.84 0.13 13.09
CA GLN A 2 -5.71 -0.65 12.54
C GLN A 2 -4.94 0.10 11.44
N LYS A 3 -5.63 0.71 10.48
CA LYS A 3 -5.03 1.34 9.28
C LYS A 3 -4.49 2.76 9.49
N ASN A 4 -4.64 3.33 10.69
CA ASN A 4 -4.09 4.62 11.08
C ASN A 4 -4.37 5.77 10.07
N PRO A 5 -5.64 6.08 9.79
CA PRO A 5 -6.00 7.08 8.78
C PRO A 5 -5.50 8.49 9.14
N ARG A 6 -5.29 8.78 10.42
CA ARG A 6 -4.76 10.07 10.86
C ARG A 6 -3.35 10.32 10.31
N TYR A 7 -2.44 9.36 10.51
CA TYR A 7 -1.09 9.46 9.97
C TYR A 7 -1.08 9.51 8.43
N LEU A 8 -2.02 8.78 7.78
CA LEU A 8 -2.20 8.84 6.32
C LEU A 8 -2.50 10.28 5.87
N LEU A 9 -3.48 10.94 6.50
CA LEU A 9 -3.88 12.30 6.14
C LEU A 9 -2.78 13.33 6.42
N GLU A 10 -2.09 13.21 7.56
CA GLU A 10 -0.95 14.07 7.91
C GLU A 10 0.19 13.91 6.88
N THR A 11 0.46 12.66 6.46
CA THR A 11 1.47 12.41 5.41
C THR A 11 1.01 12.98 4.06
N PHE A 12 -0.25 12.80 3.69
CA PHE A 12 -0.79 13.35 2.45
C PHE A 12 -0.77 14.88 2.46
N ARG A 13 -1.08 15.52 3.59
CA ARG A 13 -0.93 16.98 3.73
C ARG A 13 0.50 17.42 3.41
N ALA A 14 1.49 16.72 3.93
CA ALA A 14 2.88 17.01 3.65
C ALA A 14 3.28 16.70 2.18
N VAL A 15 2.66 15.70 1.53
CA VAL A 15 2.83 15.47 0.10
C VAL A 15 2.28 16.63 -0.70
N LYS A 16 1.10 17.17 -0.36
CA LYS A 16 0.49 18.35 -1.01
C LYS A 16 1.39 19.59 -0.95
N ASP A 17 2.17 19.76 0.13
CA ASP A 17 3.12 20.86 0.23
C ASP A 17 4.30 20.74 -0.75
N LEU A 18 4.62 19.52 -1.18
CA LEU A 18 5.69 19.23 -2.14
C LEU A 18 5.18 19.12 -3.59
N GLU A 19 3.99 18.55 -3.75
CA GLU A 19 3.34 18.26 -5.02
C GLU A 19 1.86 18.72 -4.95
N PRO A 20 1.57 20.01 -5.20
CA PRO A 20 0.24 20.58 -5.02
C PRO A 20 -0.89 19.92 -5.83
N GLU A 21 -0.56 19.30 -6.97
CA GLU A 21 -1.54 18.61 -7.84
C GLU A 21 -1.85 17.17 -7.40
N SER A 22 -1.24 16.69 -6.30
CA SER A 22 -1.48 15.34 -5.79
C SER A 22 -2.93 15.15 -5.34
N VAL A 23 -3.46 13.96 -5.57
CA VAL A 23 -4.78 13.53 -5.11
C VAL A 23 -4.64 12.26 -4.28
N LEU A 24 -5.32 12.20 -3.14
CA LEU A 24 -5.44 10.98 -2.35
C LEU A 24 -6.69 10.22 -2.76
N CYS A 25 -6.54 8.99 -3.23
CA CYS A 25 -7.66 8.09 -3.39
C CYS A 25 -7.78 7.20 -2.15
N TYR A 26 -8.86 7.40 -1.38
CA TYR A 26 -9.15 6.64 -0.17
C TYR A 26 -10.13 5.51 -0.54
N VAL A 27 -9.59 4.29 -0.69
CA VAL A 27 -10.38 3.12 -1.12
C VAL A 27 -10.87 2.34 0.08
N GLY A 28 -12.15 2.10 0.12
CA GLY A 28 -12.83 1.39 1.21
C GLY A 28 -13.74 2.30 2.01
N ASP A 29 -14.47 1.70 2.93
CA ASP A 29 -15.35 2.39 3.87
C ASP A 29 -15.07 1.94 5.31
N GLY A 30 -15.77 2.56 6.24
CA GLY A 30 -15.72 2.19 7.64
C GLY A 30 -16.39 3.21 8.55
N PRO A 31 -16.66 2.82 9.80
CA PRO A 31 -17.41 3.66 10.75
C PRO A 31 -16.73 5.00 11.08
N MET A 32 -15.45 5.14 10.72
CA MET A 32 -14.67 6.35 10.99
C MET A 32 -14.65 7.34 9.84
N GLU A 33 -15.35 7.11 8.74
CA GLU A 33 -15.30 8.00 7.57
C GLU A 33 -15.64 9.46 7.94
N GLY A 34 -16.60 9.67 8.84
CA GLY A 34 -16.95 11.02 9.33
C GLY A 34 -15.77 11.72 10.02
N GLU A 35 -15.07 11.02 10.91
CA GLU A 35 -13.90 11.57 11.61
C GLU A 35 -12.72 11.83 10.65
N ILE A 36 -12.54 10.95 9.66
CA ILE A 36 -11.51 11.10 8.63
C ILE A 36 -11.78 12.34 7.77
N ARG A 37 -13.02 12.55 7.35
CA ARG A 37 -13.44 13.73 6.57
C ARG A 37 -13.26 15.01 7.37
N GLN A 38 -13.66 15.01 8.64
CA GLN A 38 -13.47 16.15 9.52
C GLN A 38 -11.99 16.49 9.67
N HIS A 39 -11.13 15.50 9.93
CA HIS A 39 -9.70 15.73 10.05
C HIS A 39 -9.06 16.22 8.73
N ALA A 40 -9.52 15.70 7.59
CA ALA A 40 -9.10 16.19 6.28
C ALA A 40 -9.51 17.65 6.02
N GLU A 41 -10.67 18.07 6.51
CA GLU A 41 -11.13 19.46 6.46
C GLU A 41 -10.26 20.36 7.34
N GLU A 42 -9.97 19.94 8.57
CA GLU A 42 -9.06 20.66 9.50
C GLU A 42 -7.65 20.85 8.91
N LEU A 43 -7.17 19.87 8.13
CA LEU A 43 -5.90 19.95 7.40
C LEU A 43 -5.97 20.73 6.07
N GLY A 44 -7.18 21.13 5.63
CA GLY A 44 -7.41 21.84 4.37
C GLY A 44 -7.17 21.00 3.11
N ILE A 45 -7.26 19.66 3.21
CA ILE A 45 -6.99 18.73 2.10
C ILE A 45 -8.23 17.96 1.63
N LEU A 46 -9.39 18.18 2.23
CA LEU A 46 -10.62 17.45 1.90
C LEU A 46 -10.99 17.52 0.40
N PRO A 47 -10.84 18.67 -0.30
CA PRO A 47 -11.13 18.76 -1.74
C PRO A 47 -10.23 17.88 -2.62
N ASP A 48 -9.06 17.52 -2.13
CA ASP A 48 -8.05 16.71 -2.85
C ASP A 48 -8.14 15.21 -2.51
N ILE A 49 -9.20 14.78 -1.82
CA ILE A 49 -9.40 13.38 -1.43
C ILE A 49 -10.63 12.82 -2.15
N VAL A 50 -10.42 11.74 -2.90
CA VAL A 50 -11.48 10.95 -3.50
C VAL A 50 -11.78 9.76 -2.59
N PHE A 51 -12.96 9.76 -1.96
CA PHE A 51 -13.46 8.62 -1.19
C PHE A 51 -14.28 7.73 -2.11
N THR A 52 -13.84 6.49 -2.32
CA THR A 52 -14.51 5.56 -3.25
C THR A 52 -15.60 4.71 -2.58
N GLY A 53 -15.58 4.63 -1.24
CA GLY A 53 -16.34 3.59 -0.54
C GLY A 53 -15.82 2.18 -0.88
N GLN A 54 -16.65 1.16 -0.66
CA GLN A 54 -16.34 -0.20 -1.07
C GLN A 54 -16.36 -0.32 -2.60
N VAL A 55 -15.33 -0.97 -3.14
CA VAL A 55 -15.19 -1.20 -4.58
C VAL A 55 -15.09 -2.71 -4.85
N PRO A 56 -15.69 -3.21 -5.95
CA PRO A 56 -15.66 -4.65 -6.25
C PRO A 56 -14.26 -5.11 -6.71
N ASN A 57 -13.47 -4.23 -7.33
CA ASN A 57 -12.18 -4.54 -7.93
C ASN A 57 -11.08 -3.57 -7.42
N PRO A 58 -10.62 -3.69 -6.17
CA PRO A 58 -9.60 -2.77 -5.61
C PRO A 58 -8.26 -2.82 -6.37
N GLN A 59 -7.96 -3.94 -7.02
CA GLN A 59 -6.75 -4.11 -7.85
C GLN A 59 -6.71 -3.15 -9.06
N ASP A 60 -7.85 -2.75 -9.61
CA ASP A 60 -7.91 -1.80 -10.73
C ASP A 60 -7.41 -0.42 -10.29
N TYR A 61 -7.68 -0.05 -9.04
CA TYR A 61 -7.17 1.17 -8.43
C TYR A 61 -5.66 1.13 -8.22
N LEU A 62 -5.11 -0.01 -7.79
CA LEU A 62 -3.66 -0.17 -7.64
C LEU A 62 -2.92 0.03 -8.97
N CYS A 63 -3.52 -0.37 -10.09
CA CYS A 63 -2.96 -0.13 -11.42
C CYS A 63 -2.96 1.36 -11.82
N ALA A 64 -3.89 2.15 -11.27
CA ALA A 64 -4.04 3.57 -11.60
C ALA A 64 -3.23 4.51 -10.69
N PHE A 65 -2.73 4.04 -9.54
CA PHE A 65 -2.01 4.87 -8.57
C PHE A 65 -0.53 5.06 -8.94
N ASP A 66 0.07 6.14 -8.45
CA ASP A 66 1.51 6.39 -8.55
C ASP A 66 2.28 5.82 -7.35
N CYS A 67 1.61 5.67 -6.21
CA CYS A 67 2.17 5.19 -4.96
C CYS A 67 1.05 4.64 -4.07
N PHE A 68 1.35 3.66 -3.25
CA PHE A 68 0.45 3.15 -2.20
C PHE A 68 1.05 3.44 -0.82
N LEU A 69 0.25 3.94 0.12
CA LEU A 69 0.66 4.24 1.49
C LEU A 69 -0.19 3.46 2.49
N LEU A 70 0.46 2.65 3.33
CA LEU A 70 -0.18 1.83 4.37
C LEU A 70 0.47 2.08 5.75
N PRO A 71 0.04 3.10 6.51
CA PRO A 71 0.59 3.44 7.82
C PRO A 71 -0.07 2.65 8.96
N SER A 72 -0.32 1.36 8.77
CA SER A 72 -1.02 0.52 9.75
C SER A 72 -0.30 0.45 11.09
N LEU A 73 -1.05 0.35 12.19
CA LEU A 73 -0.53 0.14 13.54
C LEU A 73 -0.20 -1.33 13.79
N PHE A 74 -0.89 -2.23 13.12
CA PHE A 74 -0.62 -3.68 13.10
C PHE A 74 -1.20 -4.30 11.83
N GLU A 75 -0.58 -5.37 11.36
CA GLU A 75 -1.03 -6.16 10.21
C GLU A 75 -0.87 -7.65 10.49
N GLY A 76 -1.75 -8.45 9.85
CA GLY A 76 -1.48 -9.86 9.64
C GLY A 76 -0.41 -10.03 8.56
N LEU A 77 -0.74 -10.59 7.41
CA LEU A 77 0.19 -10.66 6.29
C LEU A 77 0.25 -9.36 5.47
N GLY A 78 -0.83 -8.53 5.49
CA GLY A 78 -0.87 -7.31 4.69
C GLY A 78 -0.98 -7.59 3.19
N PHE A 79 -1.93 -8.43 2.77
CA PHE A 79 -2.12 -8.83 1.36
C PHE A 79 -2.09 -7.67 0.38
N VAL A 80 -2.66 -6.52 0.75
CA VAL A 80 -2.69 -5.34 -0.13
C VAL A 80 -1.29 -4.80 -0.47
N VAL A 81 -0.28 -5.05 0.38
CA VAL A 81 1.12 -4.71 0.10
C VAL A 81 1.66 -5.60 -1.02
N ILE A 82 1.37 -6.90 -0.95
CA ILE A 82 1.75 -7.87 -1.99
C ILE A 82 1.03 -7.55 -3.30
N GLU A 83 -0.27 -7.28 -3.25
CA GLU A 83 -1.08 -6.87 -4.41
C GLU A 83 -0.54 -5.59 -5.07
N SER A 84 -0.14 -4.60 -4.27
CA SER A 84 0.51 -3.37 -4.76
C SER A 84 1.81 -3.68 -5.49
N ALA A 85 2.66 -4.52 -4.91
CA ALA A 85 3.92 -4.93 -5.53
C ALA A 85 3.68 -5.72 -6.82
N CYS A 86 2.67 -6.61 -6.87
CA CYS A 86 2.26 -7.33 -8.08
C CYS A 86 1.82 -6.39 -9.21
N SER A 87 1.19 -5.26 -8.85
CA SER A 87 0.78 -4.22 -9.81
C SER A 87 1.95 -3.32 -10.24
N GLY A 88 3.18 -3.61 -9.78
CA GLY A 88 4.36 -2.78 -10.05
C GLY A 88 4.35 -1.43 -9.31
N LEU A 89 3.50 -1.30 -8.30
CA LEU A 89 3.31 -0.07 -7.56
C LEU A 89 4.28 0.02 -6.38
N VAL A 90 4.95 1.15 -6.22
CA VAL A 90 5.74 1.40 -5.01
C VAL A 90 4.79 1.51 -3.81
N CYS A 91 5.04 0.68 -2.81
CA CYS A 91 4.29 0.66 -1.57
C CYS A 91 5.15 1.19 -0.42
N PHE A 92 4.67 2.21 0.27
CA PHE A 92 5.22 2.66 1.53
C PHE A 92 4.34 2.12 2.67
N ALA A 93 4.87 1.18 3.44
CA ALA A 93 4.16 0.57 4.55
C ALA A 93 4.89 0.82 5.87
N SER A 94 4.14 0.90 6.97
CA SER A 94 4.77 0.93 8.29
C SER A 94 5.58 -0.34 8.54
N ASP A 95 6.63 -0.26 9.33
CA ASP A 95 7.57 -1.34 9.64
C ASP A 95 6.95 -2.50 10.46
N VAL A 96 5.68 -2.36 10.86
CA VAL A 96 4.89 -3.42 11.52
C VAL A 96 4.44 -4.54 10.57
N ILE A 97 4.55 -4.36 9.24
CA ILE A 97 4.25 -5.44 8.29
C ILE A 97 5.27 -6.57 8.46
N PRO A 98 4.84 -7.85 8.39
CA PRO A 98 5.76 -8.97 8.48
C PRO A 98 6.74 -8.99 7.31
N GLU A 99 7.88 -9.66 7.53
CA GLU A 99 8.94 -9.75 6.52
C GLU A 99 8.45 -10.44 5.24
N GLU A 100 7.55 -11.41 5.37
CA GLU A 100 6.94 -12.15 4.27
C GLU A 100 6.13 -11.26 3.31
N ALA A 101 5.66 -10.10 3.77
CA ALA A 101 5.00 -9.12 2.91
C ALA A 101 5.97 -8.24 2.12
N ARG A 102 7.27 -8.26 2.47
CA ARG A 102 8.31 -7.46 1.81
C ARG A 102 8.86 -8.20 0.59
N VAL A 103 7.98 -8.55 -0.31
CA VAL A 103 8.22 -9.47 -1.45
C VAL A 103 9.22 -8.97 -2.49
N CYS A 104 9.50 -7.66 -2.54
CA CYS A 104 10.47 -7.07 -3.47
C CYS A 104 10.82 -5.63 -3.07
N ASP A 105 11.75 -5.00 -3.81
CA ASP A 105 12.25 -3.64 -3.57
C ASP A 105 11.19 -2.54 -3.76
N LEU A 106 10.00 -2.86 -4.27
CA LEU A 106 8.88 -1.93 -4.35
C LEU A 106 8.21 -1.71 -2.99
N VAL A 107 8.38 -2.65 -2.05
CA VAL A 107 7.87 -2.52 -0.68
C VAL A 107 8.91 -1.82 0.18
N ARG A 108 8.63 -0.57 0.53
CA ARG A 108 9.49 0.30 1.33
C ARG A 108 8.88 0.52 2.68
N THR A 109 9.63 0.27 3.73
CA THR A 109 9.13 0.45 5.09
C THR A 109 9.56 1.78 5.71
N PHE A 110 8.75 2.24 6.66
CA PHE A 110 9.03 3.39 7.50
C PHE A 110 8.51 3.14 8.92
N SER A 111 9.13 3.80 9.89
CA SER A 111 8.62 3.75 11.26
C SER A 111 7.51 4.78 11.47
N LEU A 112 6.47 4.39 12.21
CA LEU A 112 5.41 5.33 12.62
C LEU A 112 5.91 6.41 13.59
N SER A 113 7.13 6.30 14.11
CA SER A 113 7.80 7.36 14.86
C SER A 113 8.43 8.43 13.96
N GLU A 114 8.58 8.16 12.66
CA GLU A 114 9.03 9.17 11.71
C GLU A 114 7.95 10.25 11.56
N LYS A 115 8.38 11.49 11.32
CA LYS A 115 7.44 12.58 11.03
C LYS A 115 6.81 12.38 9.65
N PRO A 116 5.50 12.68 9.49
CA PRO A 116 4.81 12.60 8.20
C PRO A 116 5.54 13.28 7.05
N GLU A 117 6.21 14.43 7.32
CA GLU A 117 6.96 15.19 6.32
C GLU A 117 8.20 14.43 5.80
N ALA A 118 8.82 13.61 6.64
CA ALA A 118 9.96 12.79 6.23
C ALA A 118 9.51 11.66 5.29
N VAL A 119 8.38 11.02 5.61
CA VAL A 119 7.78 9.99 4.77
C VAL A 119 7.27 10.59 3.45
N ALA A 120 6.63 11.77 3.48
CA ALA A 120 6.18 12.49 2.29
C ALA A 120 7.34 12.79 1.32
N LYS A 121 8.48 13.26 1.81
CA LYS A 121 9.68 13.50 0.98
C LYS A 121 10.16 12.21 0.30
N ARG A 122 10.12 11.08 0.99
CA ARG A 122 10.49 9.77 0.42
C ARG A 122 9.48 9.35 -0.66
N ILE A 123 8.18 9.53 -0.42
CA ILE A 123 7.11 9.24 -1.39
C ILE A 123 7.38 10.03 -2.69
N VAL A 124 7.54 11.33 -2.60
CA VAL A 124 7.74 12.21 -3.77
C VAL A 124 9.03 11.86 -4.51
N SER A 125 10.14 11.64 -3.78
CA SER A 125 11.45 11.38 -4.40
C SER A 125 11.61 9.96 -4.95
N GLN A 126 10.79 9.02 -4.53
CA GLN A 126 10.97 7.59 -4.81
C GLN A 126 9.78 6.96 -5.56
N ARG A 127 8.79 7.76 -5.98
CA ARG A 127 7.75 7.28 -6.89
C ARG A 127 8.40 6.82 -8.20
N GLN A 128 7.88 5.74 -8.75
CA GLN A 128 8.39 5.22 -10.02
C GLN A 128 7.61 5.79 -11.20
N ASP A 129 8.31 5.92 -12.34
CA ASP A 129 7.67 6.15 -13.61
C ASP A 129 6.72 4.98 -13.92
N PRO A 130 5.45 5.24 -14.27
CA PRO A 130 4.50 4.21 -14.68
C PRO A 130 5.03 3.27 -15.78
N ALA A 131 5.91 3.75 -16.65
CA ALA A 131 6.54 2.96 -17.71
C ALA A 131 7.43 1.82 -17.17
N VAL A 132 7.93 1.91 -15.94
CA VAL A 132 8.79 0.88 -15.30
C VAL A 132 7.98 -0.24 -14.68
N ARG A 133 6.66 -0.13 -14.59
CA ARG A 133 5.78 -1.11 -13.93
C ARG A 133 5.62 -2.41 -14.72
N ALA A 134 5.86 -2.37 -16.03
CA ALA A 134 5.73 -3.54 -16.89
C ALA A 134 6.68 -4.67 -16.46
N GLY A 135 6.14 -5.89 -16.29
CA GLY A 135 6.92 -7.09 -15.96
C GLY A 135 7.07 -7.40 -14.47
N GLN A 136 6.66 -6.52 -13.54
CA GLN A 136 6.81 -6.81 -12.10
C GLN A 136 5.92 -7.97 -11.63
N GLY A 137 4.71 -8.10 -12.15
CA GLY A 137 3.84 -9.25 -11.86
C GLY A 137 4.44 -10.58 -12.33
N GLU A 138 5.19 -10.59 -13.45
CA GLU A 138 5.88 -11.77 -13.93
C GLU A 138 7.07 -12.16 -13.03
N ARG A 139 7.86 -11.17 -12.61
CA ARG A 139 8.94 -11.38 -11.64
C ARG A 139 8.45 -11.95 -10.31
N LEU A 140 7.32 -11.48 -9.79
CA LEU A 140 6.74 -12.02 -8.56
C LEU A 140 6.18 -13.43 -8.76
N ARG A 141 5.66 -13.74 -9.95
CA ARG A 141 5.26 -15.10 -10.32
C ARG A 141 6.48 -16.05 -10.34
N GLU A 142 7.61 -15.63 -10.91
CA GLU A 142 8.86 -16.39 -10.89
C GLU A 142 9.36 -16.64 -9.46
N LEU A 143 9.11 -15.74 -8.54
CA LEU A 143 9.39 -15.89 -7.10
C LEU A 143 8.35 -16.76 -6.36
N GLY A 144 7.36 -17.29 -7.07
CA GLY A 144 6.36 -18.20 -6.52
C GLY A 144 5.14 -17.52 -5.88
N TYR A 145 4.98 -16.21 -6.05
CA TYR A 145 3.79 -15.47 -5.58
C TYR A 145 2.61 -15.58 -6.56
N ASP A 146 2.33 -16.80 -7.02
CA ASP A 146 1.16 -17.12 -7.83
C ASP A 146 0.44 -18.35 -7.27
N PHE A 147 -0.85 -18.45 -7.58
CA PHE A 147 -1.70 -19.53 -7.06
C PHE A 147 -1.18 -20.93 -7.44
N ALA A 148 -0.67 -21.12 -8.65
CA ALA A 148 -0.20 -22.43 -9.11
C ALA A 148 1.07 -22.85 -8.36
N SER A 149 1.98 -21.93 -8.09
CA SER A 149 3.20 -22.19 -7.31
C SER A 149 2.87 -22.46 -5.85
N GLN A 150 1.99 -21.66 -5.24
CA GLN A 150 1.55 -21.87 -3.87
C GLN A 150 0.81 -23.20 -3.71
N LYS A 151 -0.07 -23.54 -4.64
CA LYS A 151 -0.78 -24.83 -4.66
C LYS A 151 0.20 -26.00 -4.66
N ARG A 152 1.20 -25.98 -5.56
CA ARG A 152 2.23 -27.03 -5.62
C ARG A 152 3.01 -27.18 -4.32
N GLN A 153 3.35 -26.07 -3.67
CA GLN A 153 4.05 -26.10 -2.37
C GLN A 153 3.19 -26.75 -1.29
N VAL A 154 1.92 -26.39 -1.22
CA VAL A 154 0.97 -26.98 -0.26
C VAL A 154 0.78 -28.49 -0.55
N GLU A 155 0.57 -28.88 -1.80
CA GLU A 155 0.44 -30.28 -2.19
C GLU A 155 1.68 -31.09 -1.80
N ALA A 156 2.90 -30.58 -2.03
CA ALA A 156 4.14 -31.24 -1.66
C ALA A 156 4.29 -31.46 -0.15
N ILE A 157 3.74 -30.56 0.69
CA ILE A 157 3.70 -30.77 2.14
C ILE A 157 2.73 -31.89 2.49
N TYR A 158 1.51 -31.92 1.91
CA TYR A 158 0.51 -32.96 2.18
C TYR A 158 0.92 -34.34 1.66
N THR A 159 1.69 -34.42 0.56
CA THR A 159 2.20 -35.68 0.01
C THR A 159 3.48 -36.15 0.70
N GLY A 160 4.07 -35.36 1.59
CA GLY A 160 5.33 -35.69 2.29
C GLY A 160 6.58 -35.54 1.43
N GLU A 161 6.48 -34.92 0.26
CA GLU A 161 7.61 -34.62 -0.62
C GLU A 161 8.45 -33.43 -0.09
N ARG A 162 7.89 -32.64 0.83
CA ARG A 162 8.55 -31.52 1.49
C ARG A 162 8.14 -31.46 2.97
N SER A 163 9.11 -31.33 3.88
CA SER A 163 8.84 -31.03 5.30
C SER A 163 8.60 -29.52 5.50
N LEU A 164 7.83 -29.19 6.54
CA LEU A 164 7.61 -27.82 7.02
C LEU A 164 8.91 -27.20 7.52
#